data_210b84ece9601a53f452eb35361ec261
#
_entry.id   210b84ece9601a53f452eb35361ec261
#
_cell.length_a   1.000
_cell.length_b   1.000
_cell.length_c   1.000
_cell.angle_alpha   90.00
_cell.angle_beta   90.00
_cell.angle_gamma   90.00
#
_symmetry.space_group_name_H-M   'P 1'
#
loop_
_entity.id
_entity.type
_entity.pdbx_description
1 polymer ?
#
loop_
_entity_poly.entity_id
_entity_poly.type
_entity_poly.pdbx_seq_one_letter_code
_entity_poly.pdbx_strand_id
1 'polypeptide(L)'
;HALDARIPLDGLGDHVVSEAIYLTDPDGHGIEIYADRDRATWDGRVAELMGTFAVDAPDLLAAREAPFEGLPAGTTIGHVHLRARDIPATVRFHRDVLGWDLVMGFGPQAAFLSAGGYHHHIGANTWQSAGQRAGQPGEARLLFATIVLPDAAARDAVLERVRADGG
;
A
#
# COMPACT_ATOMS: atom_id res chain seq x y z
N HIS A 1 18.06 8.56 -10.84
CA HIS A 1 17.25 9.19 -11.89
C HIS A 1 16.39 10.33 -11.35
N ALA A 2 15.59 10.14 -10.32
CA ALA A 2 14.74 11.22 -9.77
C ALA A 2 15.57 12.45 -9.41
N LEU A 3 16.70 12.28 -8.74
CA LEU A 3 17.62 13.37 -8.42
C LEU A 3 18.21 14.04 -9.68
N ASP A 4 18.67 13.24 -10.65
CA ASP A 4 19.24 13.76 -11.90
C ASP A 4 18.18 14.53 -12.71
N ALA A 5 16.96 14.04 -12.75
CA ALA A 5 15.81 14.65 -13.42
C ALA A 5 15.15 15.78 -12.61
N ARG A 6 15.63 16.04 -11.38
CA ARG A 6 15.07 17.02 -10.45
C ARG A 6 13.58 16.80 -10.16
N ILE A 7 13.15 15.55 -10.12
CA ILE A 7 11.79 15.18 -9.70
C ILE A 7 11.71 15.42 -8.19
N PRO A 8 10.76 16.22 -7.70
CA PRO A 8 10.57 16.41 -6.26
C PRO A 8 10.24 15.07 -5.60
N LEU A 9 10.91 14.79 -4.48
CA LEU A 9 10.60 13.66 -3.62
C LEU A 9 9.90 14.17 -2.36
N ASP A 10 8.83 13.51 -1.96
CA ASP A 10 8.13 13.81 -0.71
C ASP A 10 8.86 13.19 0.49
N GLY A 11 9.59 12.11 0.27
CA GLY A 11 10.38 11.46 1.31
C GLY A 11 11.01 10.14 0.87
N LEU A 12 11.74 9.56 1.80
CA LEU A 12 12.31 8.22 1.74
C LEU A 12 11.94 7.50 3.03
N GLY A 13 11.66 6.22 2.97
CA GLY A 13 11.31 5.41 4.15
C GLY A 13 11.95 4.04 4.13
N ASP A 14 12.61 3.67 5.21
CA ASP A 14 12.95 2.29 5.53
C ASP A 14 11.85 1.72 6.44
N HIS A 15 11.13 0.74 5.93
CA HIS A 15 10.03 0.09 6.66
C HIS A 15 10.44 -1.24 7.28
N VAL A 16 11.71 -1.61 7.23
CA VAL A 16 12.29 -2.90 7.62
C VAL A 16 11.87 -4.04 6.69
N VAL A 17 10.62 -4.07 6.26
CA VAL A 17 10.11 -5.03 5.27
C VAL A 17 10.38 -4.59 3.84
N SER A 18 10.55 -3.29 3.62
CA SER A 18 10.82 -2.66 2.31
C SER A 18 11.54 -1.33 2.47
N GLU A 19 12.13 -0.84 1.39
CA GLU A 19 12.64 0.53 1.27
C GLU A 19 11.85 1.26 0.20
N ALA A 20 11.47 2.50 0.47
CA ALA A 20 10.52 3.25 -0.33
C ALA A 20 10.98 4.67 -0.67
N ILE A 21 10.57 5.13 -1.85
CA ILE A 21 10.67 6.50 -2.31
C ILE A 21 9.25 7.01 -2.53
N TYR A 22 8.95 8.18 -1.96
CA TYR A 22 7.63 8.82 -2.06
C TYR A 22 7.69 10.03 -2.97
N LEU A 23 6.71 10.16 -3.84
CA LEU A 23 6.50 11.31 -4.70
C LEU A 23 5.01 11.52 -4.94
N THR A 24 4.66 12.70 -5.45
CA THR A 24 3.28 13.07 -5.75
C THR A 24 3.14 13.33 -7.25
N ASP A 25 2.08 12.81 -7.86
CA ASP A 25 1.75 13.08 -9.24
C ASP A 25 1.13 14.49 -9.43
N PRO A 26 0.97 14.99 -10.67
CA PRO A 26 0.40 16.32 -10.92
C PRO A 26 -1.03 16.50 -10.39
N ASP A 27 -1.79 15.43 -10.17
CA ASP A 27 -3.15 15.44 -9.65
C ASP A 27 -3.22 15.36 -8.12
N GLY A 28 -2.05 15.25 -7.46
CA GLY A 28 -1.94 15.17 -6.00
C GLY A 28 -2.09 13.77 -5.42
N HIS A 29 -1.96 12.72 -6.26
CA HIS A 29 -1.89 11.35 -5.78
C HIS A 29 -0.47 10.99 -5.34
N GLY A 30 -0.34 10.39 -4.16
CA GLY A 30 0.91 9.82 -3.68
C GLY A 30 1.28 8.59 -4.50
N ILE A 31 2.54 8.51 -4.89
CA ILE A 31 3.14 7.35 -5.53
C ILE A 31 4.27 6.89 -4.63
N GLU A 32 4.27 5.62 -4.31
CA GLU A 32 5.33 4.94 -3.57
C GLU A 32 6.02 3.94 -4.49
N ILE A 33 7.30 4.15 -4.74
CA ILE A 33 8.16 3.19 -5.45
C ILE A 33 8.99 2.50 -4.38
N TYR A 34 8.81 1.19 -4.23
CA TYR A 34 9.49 0.44 -3.18
C TYR A 34 10.06 -0.88 -3.67
N ALA A 35 11.00 -1.41 -2.91
CA ALA A 35 11.54 -2.74 -3.07
C ALA A 35 11.38 -3.50 -1.75
N ASP A 36 10.76 -4.67 -1.80
CA ASP A 36 10.69 -5.56 -0.67
C ASP A 36 12.08 -6.11 -0.33
N ARG A 37 12.36 -6.21 0.95
CA ARG A 37 13.46 -7.03 1.43
C ARG A 37 13.10 -8.52 1.36
N ASP A 38 14.11 -9.38 1.41
CA ASP A 38 13.90 -10.82 1.40
C ASP A 38 12.82 -11.19 2.43
N ARG A 39 11.75 -11.81 1.96
CA ARG A 39 10.60 -12.21 2.76
C ARG A 39 11.00 -13.03 3.97
N ALA A 40 12.03 -13.87 3.87
CA ALA A 40 12.53 -14.67 4.98
C ALA A 40 12.96 -13.85 6.21
N THR A 41 13.28 -12.55 6.03
CA THR A 41 13.70 -11.67 7.11
C THR A 41 12.54 -11.12 7.94
N TRP A 42 11.32 -11.10 7.40
CA TRP A 42 10.15 -10.48 8.04
C TRP A 42 8.88 -11.34 8.04
N ASP A 43 8.85 -12.49 7.34
CA ASP A 43 7.66 -13.35 7.26
C ASP A 43 7.14 -13.74 8.65
N GLY A 44 5.83 -13.59 8.87
CA GLY A 44 5.18 -13.84 10.16
C GLY A 44 5.48 -12.80 11.25
N ARG A 45 6.32 -11.79 10.99
CA ARG A 45 6.76 -10.81 12.00
C ARG A 45 6.47 -9.36 11.61
N VAL A 46 5.65 -9.13 10.61
CA VAL A 46 5.38 -7.78 10.07
C VAL A 46 4.93 -6.82 11.17
N ALA A 47 3.97 -7.21 12.02
CA ALA A 47 3.46 -6.36 13.08
C ALA A 47 4.51 -5.98 14.15
N GLU A 48 5.54 -6.81 14.32
CA GLU A 48 6.66 -6.56 15.24
C GLU A 48 7.70 -5.62 14.60
N LEU A 49 7.99 -5.82 13.33
CA LEU A 49 9.15 -5.24 12.65
C LEU A 49 8.83 -3.95 11.88
N MET A 50 7.66 -3.90 11.24
CA MET A 50 7.33 -2.80 10.32
C MET A 50 7.25 -1.46 11.08
N GLY A 51 8.00 -0.49 10.58
CA GLY A 51 8.07 0.86 11.11
C GLY A 51 8.39 1.86 10.02
N THR A 52 8.81 3.05 10.40
CA THR A 52 9.32 4.05 9.46
C THR A 52 10.59 4.64 10.03
N PHE A 53 11.69 4.37 9.35
CA PHE A 53 13.03 4.78 9.73
C PHE A 53 13.68 5.57 8.60
N ALA A 54 14.79 6.23 8.89
CA ALA A 54 15.58 6.91 7.87
C ALA A 54 16.25 5.88 6.95
N VAL A 55 16.14 6.10 5.64
CA VAL A 55 16.88 5.33 4.63
C VAL A 55 18.34 5.75 4.63
N ASP A 56 19.27 4.80 4.51
CA ASP A 56 20.66 5.08 4.19
C ASP A 56 20.77 5.50 2.72
N ALA A 57 20.52 6.78 2.45
CA ALA A 57 20.53 7.30 1.09
C ALA A 57 21.90 7.19 0.40
N PRO A 58 23.06 7.37 1.06
CA PRO A 58 24.36 7.05 0.50
C PRO A 58 24.50 5.60 0.03
N ASP A 59 24.06 4.63 0.84
CA ASP A 59 24.09 3.22 0.48
C ASP A 59 23.17 2.91 -0.70
N LEU A 60 21.96 3.41 -0.68
CA LEU A 60 20.98 3.28 -1.79
C LEU A 60 21.54 3.86 -3.10
N LEU A 61 22.25 4.98 -3.05
CA LEU A 61 22.88 5.57 -4.24
C LEU A 61 24.11 4.77 -4.70
N ALA A 62 24.86 4.20 -3.78
CA ALA A 62 26.01 3.35 -4.09
C ALA A 62 25.62 2.01 -4.73
N ALA A 63 24.43 1.49 -4.41
CA ALA A 63 23.88 0.28 -5.00
C ALA A 63 23.47 0.45 -6.48
N ARG A 64 23.58 1.65 -7.04
CA ARG A 64 23.27 1.92 -8.45
C ARG A 64 24.31 1.25 -9.37
N GLU A 65 23.88 0.24 -10.11
CA GLU A 65 24.74 -0.50 -11.04
C GLU A 65 24.76 0.12 -12.46
N ALA A 66 23.70 0.80 -12.87
CA ALA A 66 23.53 1.35 -14.21
C ALA A 66 22.66 2.61 -14.23
N PRO A 67 22.66 3.40 -15.32
CA PRO A 67 21.67 4.43 -15.54
C PRO A 67 20.24 3.86 -15.50
N PHE A 68 19.28 4.69 -15.08
CA PHE A 68 17.87 4.30 -15.09
C PHE A 68 17.32 4.28 -16.53
N GLU A 69 16.86 3.13 -16.98
CA GLU A 69 16.25 2.92 -18.29
C GLU A 69 14.76 2.55 -18.19
N GLY A 70 14.17 2.60 -17.01
CA GLY A 70 12.79 2.25 -16.71
C GLY A 70 12.70 1.32 -15.50
N LEU A 71 11.47 1.05 -15.07
CA LEU A 71 11.25 0.08 -14.00
C LEU A 71 11.59 -1.34 -14.48
N PRO A 72 12.19 -2.18 -13.64
CA PRO A 72 12.54 -3.55 -14.00
C PRO A 72 11.32 -4.35 -14.50
N ALA A 73 11.57 -5.30 -15.40
CA ALA A 73 10.55 -6.28 -15.77
C ALA A 73 10.08 -7.04 -14.52
N GLY A 74 8.76 -7.22 -14.39
CA GLY A 74 8.16 -7.84 -13.21
C GLY A 74 7.75 -6.85 -12.11
N THR A 75 8.02 -5.55 -12.25
CA THR A 75 7.44 -4.54 -11.37
C THR A 75 5.91 -4.59 -11.43
N THR A 76 5.27 -4.62 -10.26
CA THR A 76 3.81 -4.76 -10.12
C THR A 76 3.26 -3.68 -9.20
N ILE A 77 1.94 -3.56 -9.14
CA ILE A 77 1.27 -2.83 -8.06
C ILE A 77 1.29 -3.73 -6.82
N GLY A 78 2.04 -3.35 -5.80
CA GLY A 78 2.18 -4.11 -4.56
C GLY A 78 1.06 -3.85 -3.57
N HIS A 79 0.69 -2.58 -3.40
CA HIS A 79 -0.42 -2.18 -2.52
C HIS A 79 -1.12 -0.92 -3.01
N VAL A 80 -2.28 -0.66 -2.44
CA VAL A 80 -3.02 0.60 -2.58
C VAL A 80 -3.18 1.23 -1.21
N HIS A 81 -2.88 2.53 -1.11
CA HIS A 81 -3.08 3.28 0.13
C HIS A 81 -4.30 4.19 0.01
N LEU A 82 -5.29 3.98 0.88
CA LEU A 82 -6.57 4.67 0.84
C LEU A 82 -6.63 5.80 1.87
N ARG A 83 -7.06 6.98 1.45
CA ARG A 83 -7.57 7.99 2.37
C ARG A 83 -8.98 7.58 2.78
N ALA A 84 -9.09 6.90 3.91
CA ALA A 84 -10.34 6.37 4.41
C ALA A 84 -11.10 7.43 5.23
N ARG A 85 -12.41 7.31 5.27
CA ARG A 85 -13.25 8.13 6.13
C ARG A 85 -13.25 7.64 7.58
N ASP A 86 -13.16 6.33 7.74
CA ASP A 86 -13.33 5.62 9.01
C ASP A 86 -12.54 4.32 8.97
N ILE A 87 -11.60 4.14 9.89
CA ILE A 87 -10.74 2.95 9.92
C ILE A 87 -11.50 1.71 10.40
N PRO A 88 -12.30 1.73 11.48
CA PRO A 88 -13.10 0.58 11.88
C PRO A 88 -13.96 0.00 10.74
N ALA A 89 -14.66 0.85 9.97
CA ALA A 89 -15.46 0.40 8.84
C ALA A 89 -14.59 -0.21 7.72
N THR A 90 -13.44 0.41 7.43
CA THR A 90 -12.48 -0.10 6.44
C THR A 90 -11.94 -1.46 6.86
N VAL A 91 -11.53 -1.63 8.11
CA VAL A 91 -11.05 -2.91 8.66
C VAL A 91 -12.15 -3.95 8.60
N ARG A 92 -13.38 -3.63 9.04
CA ARG A 92 -14.51 -4.55 8.98
C ARG A 92 -14.72 -5.09 7.56
N PHE A 93 -14.78 -4.21 6.58
CA PHE A 93 -15.02 -4.63 5.19
C PHE A 93 -13.91 -5.56 4.68
N HIS A 94 -12.65 -5.18 4.82
CA HIS A 94 -11.55 -5.99 4.30
C HIS A 94 -11.36 -7.30 5.06
N ARG A 95 -11.51 -7.29 6.39
CA ARG A 95 -11.36 -8.48 7.21
C ARG A 95 -12.58 -9.39 7.12
N ASP A 96 -13.77 -8.87 7.40
CA ASP A 96 -14.97 -9.69 7.59
C ASP A 96 -15.64 -10.04 6.26
N VAL A 97 -15.55 -9.16 5.25
CA VAL A 97 -16.15 -9.40 3.92
C VAL A 97 -15.14 -9.99 2.95
N LEU A 98 -13.96 -9.38 2.79
CA LEU A 98 -12.95 -9.89 1.87
C LEU A 98 -12.15 -11.06 2.43
N GLY A 99 -12.07 -11.21 3.75
CA GLY A 99 -11.38 -12.31 4.43
C GLY A 99 -9.87 -12.06 4.57
N TRP A 100 -9.45 -10.80 4.71
CA TRP A 100 -8.05 -10.43 4.87
C TRP A 100 -7.67 -10.30 6.34
N ASP A 101 -6.38 -10.39 6.60
CA ASP A 101 -5.83 -10.19 7.94
C ASP A 101 -5.56 -8.69 8.20
N LEU A 102 -5.90 -8.22 9.40
CA LEU A 102 -5.38 -6.96 9.91
C LEU A 102 -3.95 -7.22 10.40
N VAL A 103 -2.97 -6.79 9.62
CA VAL A 103 -1.55 -7.04 9.92
C VAL A 103 -1.04 -6.08 10.99
N MET A 104 -1.39 -4.80 10.84
CA MET A 104 -0.98 -3.76 11.78
C MET A 104 -2.00 -2.62 11.83
N GLY A 105 -2.15 -1.99 12.99
CA GLY A 105 -2.99 -0.82 13.18
C GLY A 105 -2.30 0.26 14.00
N PHE A 106 -2.58 1.53 13.65
CA PHE A 106 -2.20 2.70 14.44
C PHE A 106 -3.44 3.32 15.07
N GLY A 107 -3.99 2.66 16.06
CA GLY A 107 -5.21 3.09 16.73
C GLY A 107 -6.35 3.34 15.72
N PRO A 108 -7.12 4.43 15.89
CA PRO A 108 -8.23 4.76 14.99
C PRO A 108 -7.80 5.46 13.70
N GLN A 109 -6.51 5.68 13.47
CA GLN A 109 -6.02 6.57 12.43
C GLN A 109 -5.48 5.85 11.20
N ALA A 110 -4.96 4.63 11.33
CA ALA A 110 -4.47 3.86 10.19
C ALA A 110 -4.57 2.36 10.43
N ALA A 111 -4.67 1.60 9.34
CA ALA A 111 -4.66 0.14 9.33
C ALA A 111 -3.98 -0.38 8.07
N PHE A 112 -3.32 -1.53 8.21
CA PHE A 112 -2.66 -2.25 7.14
C PHE A 112 -3.22 -3.67 7.08
N LEU A 113 -3.74 -4.05 5.91
CA LEU A 113 -4.45 -5.30 5.71
C LEU A 113 -3.83 -6.09 4.56
N SER A 114 -3.82 -7.39 4.70
CA SER A 114 -3.19 -8.29 3.74
C SER A 114 -3.88 -9.64 3.66
N ALA A 115 -3.57 -10.39 2.62
CA ALA A 115 -3.81 -11.81 2.51
C ALA A 115 -2.49 -12.54 2.26
N GLY A 116 -2.38 -13.79 2.73
CA GLY A 116 -1.21 -14.63 2.48
C GLY A 116 0.08 -14.18 3.14
N GLY A 117 -0.01 -13.45 4.26
CA GLY A 117 1.14 -13.05 5.08
C GLY A 117 2.04 -11.98 4.45
N TYR A 118 1.61 -11.29 3.40
CA TYR A 118 2.33 -10.15 2.86
C TYR A 118 2.25 -8.95 3.82
N HIS A 119 3.19 -8.02 3.77
CA HIS A 119 3.20 -6.91 4.74
C HIS A 119 1.96 -6.02 4.65
N HIS A 120 1.43 -5.72 3.48
CA HIS A 120 0.07 -5.21 3.26
C HIS A 120 -0.24 -5.07 1.76
N HIS A 121 -1.51 -5.32 1.40
CA HIS A 121 -2.06 -5.03 0.09
C HIS A 121 -2.92 -3.77 0.10
N ILE A 122 -3.50 -3.45 1.27
CA ILE A 122 -4.19 -2.19 1.52
C ILE A 122 -3.58 -1.53 2.74
N GLY A 123 -3.12 -0.30 2.56
CA GLY A 123 -2.94 0.67 3.62
C GLY A 123 -4.15 1.61 3.66
N ALA A 124 -4.59 2.02 4.82
CA ALA A 124 -5.66 3.00 4.96
C ALA A 124 -5.36 3.96 6.10
N ASN A 125 -5.63 5.25 5.90
CA ASN A 125 -5.52 6.24 6.96
C ASN A 125 -6.63 7.29 6.90
N THR A 126 -6.81 7.99 8.02
CA THR A 126 -7.78 9.09 8.17
C THR A 126 -7.12 10.45 8.36
N TRP A 127 -5.79 10.56 8.21
CA TRP A 127 -5.04 11.78 8.57
C TRP A 127 -5.55 13.05 7.91
N GLN A 128 -6.05 12.96 6.67
CA GLN A 128 -6.60 14.10 5.91
C GLN A 128 -8.07 13.86 5.49
N SER A 129 -8.70 12.78 5.92
CA SER A 129 -10.00 12.33 5.40
C SER A 129 -11.01 11.87 6.45
N ALA A 130 -10.70 12.03 7.75
CA ALA A 130 -11.60 11.66 8.82
C ALA A 130 -12.99 12.32 8.65
N GLY A 131 -14.03 11.51 8.53
CA GLY A 131 -15.41 11.98 8.37
C GLY A 131 -15.72 12.70 7.03
N GLN A 132 -14.75 12.83 6.13
CA GLN A 132 -14.92 13.49 4.85
C GLN A 132 -15.89 12.71 3.93
N ARG A 133 -16.49 13.40 2.97
CA ARG A 133 -17.29 12.77 1.92
C ARG A 133 -16.38 11.99 0.93
N ALA A 134 -16.97 11.05 0.23
CA ALA A 134 -16.29 10.42 -0.90
C ALA A 134 -16.03 11.43 -2.03
N GLY A 135 -14.94 11.22 -2.78
CA GLY A 135 -14.64 12.00 -3.97
C GLY A 135 -15.76 11.94 -5.00
N GLN A 136 -16.02 13.06 -5.68
CA GLN A 136 -17.12 13.20 -6.64
C GLN A 136 -16.61 13.00 -8.08
N PRO A 137 -17.48 12.72 -9.06
CA PRO A 137 -17.13 12.77 -10.47
C PRO A 137 -16.49 14.11 -10.83
N GLY A 138 -15.35 14.06 -11.54
CA GLY A 138 -14.58 15.25 -11.89
C GLY A 138 -13.50 15.67 -10.88
N GLU A 139 -13.48 15.06 -9.70
CA GLU A 139 -12.38 15.23 -8.73
C GLU A 139 -11.33 14.14 -8.94
N ALA A 140 -10.06 14.47 -8.71
CA ALA A 140 -8.97 13.49 -8.70
C ALA A 140 -9.20 12.46 -7.58
N ARG A 141 -9.27 11.18 -7.94
CA ARG A 141 -9.56 10.08 -7.00
C ARG A 141 -9.16 8.74 -7.58
N LEU A 142 -8.92 7.76 -6.72
CA LEU A 142 -8.86 6.36 -7.15
C LEU A 142 -10.25 5.94 -7.65
N LEU A 143 -10.34 5.46 -8.88
CA LEU A 143 -11.60 4.98 -9.46
C LEU A 143 -11.90 3.55 -9.04
N PHE A 144 -10.92 2.66 -9.16
CA PHE A 144 -10.99 1.27 -8.72
C PHE A 144 -9.58 0.69 -8.58
N ALA A 145 -9.48 -0.38 -7.81
CA ALA A 145 -8.35 -1.29 -7.80
C ALA A 145 -8.86 -2.71 -8.05
N THR A 146 -8.08 -3.50 -8.79
CA THR A 146 -8.43 -4.89 -9.09
C THR A 146 -7.70 -5.82 -8.14
N ILE A 147 -8.47 -6.62 -7.40
CA ILE A 147 -7.95 -7.70 -6.56
C ILE A 147 -7.95 -8.98 -7.39
N VAL A 148 -6.76 -9.54 -7.60
CA VAL A 148 -6.61 -10.82 -8.30
C VAL A 148 -6.61 -11.93 -7.26
N LEU A 149 -7.52 -12.89 -7.44
CA LEU A 149 -7.65 -14.05 -6.56
C LEU A 149 -7.08 -15.30 -7.26
N PRO A 150 -6.64 -16.30 -6.50
CA PRO A 150 -5.90 -17.44 -7.07
C PRO A 150 -6.71 -18.27 -8.04
N ASP A 151 -8.04 -18.38 -7.84
CA ASP A 151 -8.92 -19.16 -8.71
C ASP A 151 -10.38 -18.67 -8.64
N ALA A 152 -11.24 -19.31 -9.45
CA ALA A 152 -12.66 -18.98 -9.53
C ALA A 152 -13.41 -19.30 -8.22
N ALA A 153 -13.04 -20.35 -7.51
CA ALA A 153 -13.71 -20.73 -6.26
C ALA A 153 -13.46 -19.69 -5.16
N ALA A 154 -12.22 -19.23 -5.04
CA ALA A 154 -11.86 -18.14 -4.12
C ALA A 154 -12.61 -16.84 -4.47
N ARG A 155 -12.69 -16.51 -5.78
CA ARG A 155 -13.46 -15.37 -6.25
C ARG A 155 -14.93 -15.46 -5.89
N ASP A 156 -15.56 -16.60 -6.16
CA ASP A 156 -16.97 -16.79 -5.95
C ASP A 156 -17.32 -16.76 -4.46
N ALA A 157 -16.47 -17.32 -3.60
CA ALA A 157 -16.62 -17.22 -2.15
C ALA A 157 -16.53 -15.78 -1.63
N VAL A 158 -15.64 -14.95 -2.20
CA VAL A 158 -15.58 -13.50 -1.86
C VAL A 158 -16.84 -12.80 -2.33
N LEU A 159 -17.30 -13.06 -3.56
CA LEU A 159 -18.50 -12.43 -4.11
C LEU A 159 -19.77 -12.78 -3.30
N GLU A 160 -19.87 -13.99 -2.78
CA GLU A 160 -20.98 -14.39 -1.88
C GLU A 160 -20.98 -13.54 -0.59
N ARG A 161 -19.82 -13.34 0.04
CA ARG A 161 -19.71 -12.49 1.22
C ARG A 161 -20.04 -11.03 0.93
N VAL A 162 -19.55 -10.49 -0.20
CA VAL A 162 -19.88 -9.12 -0.63
C VAL A 162 -21.38 -8.94 -0.82
N ARG A 163 -22.05 -9.88 -1.50
CA ARG A 163 -23.51 -9.85 -1.69
C ARG A 163 -24.27 -9.95 -0.36
N ALA A 164 -23.79 -10.77 0.56
CA ALA A 164 -24.40 -10.91 1.89
C ALA A 164 -24.23 -9.65 2.74
N ASP A 165 -23.19 -8.83 2.51
CA ASP A 165 -22.96 -7.54 3.19
C ASP A 165 -23.73 -6.38 2.53
N GLY A 166 -24.44 -6.60 1.42
CA GLY A 166 -25.27 -5.59 0.73
C GLY A 166 -24.57 -4.89 -0.44
N GLY A 167 -23.51 -5.47 -0.98
CA GLY A 167 -22.77 -5.01 -2.16
C GLY A 167 -23.35 -5.54 -3.49
#